data_48deebf821f472fec5c37b2e24268b2c
#
_entry.id   48deebf821f472fec5c37b2e24268b2c
#
_cell.length_a   1.000
_cell.length_b   1.000
_cell.length_c   1.000
_cell.angle_alpha   90.00
_cell.angle_beta   90.00
_cell.angle_gamma   90.00
#
_symmetry.space_group_name_H-M   'P 1'
#
loop_
_entity.id
_entity.type
_entity.pdbx_description
1 polymer ?
#
loop_
_entity_poly.entity_id
_entity_poly.type
_entity_poly.pdbx_seq_one_letter_code
_entity_poly.pdbx_strand_id
1 'polypeptide(L)'
;MEGLNSKVDHKDYMYDYTKWGVELCKLVGSPRFKLLYDIYHMQIMEGDVIRTIRQYKDYIAHYHTGGNPGRHEIDDTQELNYPAIVRAIVATGYKGFLGQEFIPVRDPMESLAQGFRICDV
;
A
#
# COMPACT_ATOMS: atom_id res chain seq x y z
N MET A 1 4.54 1.60 -11.44
CA MET A 1 3.46 2.62 -11.50
C MET A 1 2.66 2.54 -10.21
N GLU A 2 2.30 3.66 -9.62
CA GLU A 2 1.56 3.74 -8.36
C GLU A 2 0.10 4.12 -8.59
N GLY A 3 -0.82 3.46 -7.85
CA GLY A 3 -2.23 3.84 -7.79
C GLY A 3 -2.46 4.85 -6.67
N LEU A 4 -3.16 5.94 -6.95
CA LEU A 4 -3.45 6.99 -5.99
C LEU A 4 -4.96 7.13 -5.77
N ASN A 5 -5.37 7.60 -4.59
CA ASN A 5 -6.79 7.82 -4.35
C ASN A 5 -7.29 9.09 -5.06
N SER A 6 -8.35 8.96 -5.84
CA SER A 6 -9.05 10.07 -6.48
C SER A 6 -10.15 10.67 -5.59
N LYS A 7 -10.58 9.98 -4.55
CA LYS A 7 -11.67 10.42 -3.67
C LYS A 7 -11.29 11.59 -2.77
N VAL A 8 -10.03 11.65 -2.30
CA VAL A 8 -9.58 12.63 -1.30
C VAL A 8 -8.45 13.50 -1.85
N ASP A 9 -7.31 12.89 -2.25
CA ASP A 9 -6.05 13.61 -2.43
C ASP A 9 -5.74 13.96 -3.90
N HIS A 10 -6.16 13.13 -4.87
CA HIS A 10 -5.73 13.22 -6.27
C HIS A 10 -6.91 13.12 -7.25
N LYS A 11 -7.83 14.06 -7.22
CA LYS A 11 -9.16 14.02 -7.88
C LYS A 11 -9.17 13.61 -9.36
N ASP A 12 -8.15 13.95 -10.11
CA ASP A 12 -8.09 13.69 -11.56
C ASP A 12 -7.11 12.56 -11.92
N TYR A 13 -6.67 11.76 -10.93
CA TYR A 13 -5.73 10.69 -11.19
C TYR A 13 -6.42 9.45 -11.78
N MET A 14 -5.94 8.99 -12.95
CA MET A 14 -6.59 7.94 -13.75
C MET A 14 -6.46 6.53 -13.13
N TYR A 15 -5.31 6.23 -12.53
CA TYR A 15 -5.06 4.93 -11.90
C TYR A 15 -5.42 5.00 -10.42
N ASP A 16 -6.66 4.76 -10.09
CA ASP A 16 -7.20 4.84 -8.72
C ASP A 16 -7.84 3.53 -8.21
N TYR A 17 -7.86 2.47 -9.04
CA TYR A 17 -8.27 1.11 -8.66
C TYR A 17 -7.24 0.07 -9.09
N THR A 18 -6.92 -0.88 -8.22
CA THR A 18 -5.90 -1.92 -8.48
C THR A 18 -6.17 -2.68 -9.77
N LYS A 19 -7.43 -3.03 -10.07
CA LYS A 19 -7.82 -3.73 -11.30
C LYS A 19 -7.39 -2.97 -12.55
N TRP A 20 -7.51 -1.65 -12.58
CA TRP A 20 -7.08 -0.84 -13.72
C TRP A 20 -5.57 -0.97 -13.96
N GLY A 21 -4.76 -0.87 -12.90
CA GLY A 21 -3.31 -1.04 -12.99
C GLY A 21 -2.91 -2.45 -13.46
N VAL A 22 -3.62 -3.48 -12.99
CA VAL A 22 -3.40 -4.87 -13.43
C VAL A 22 -3.68 -5.04 -14.92
N GLU A 23 -4.77 -4.48 -15.44
CA GLU A 23 -5.06 -4.51 -16.87
C GLU A 23 -3.99 -3.78 -17.69
N LEU A 24 -3.48 -2.65 -17.19
CA LEU A 24 -2.35 -1.97 -17.82
C LEU A 24 -1.08 -2.84 -17.84
N CYS A 25 -0.76 -3.53 -16.74
CA CYS A 25 0.37 -4.48 -16.71
C CYS A 25 0.23 -5.57 -17.78
N LYS A 26 -0.98 -6.11 -17.95
CA LYS A 26 -1.27 -7.13 -18.98
C LYS A 26 -1.09 -6.57 -20.40
N LEU A 27 -1.58 -5.37 -20.65
CA LEU A 27 -1.43 -4.70 -21.96
C LEU A 27 0.03 -4.39 -22.29
N VAL A 28 0.80 -3.91 -21.32
CA VAL A 28 2.25 -3.66 -21.50
C VAL A 28 3.03 -4.96 -21.74
N GLY A 29 2.62 -6.06 -21.10
CA GLY A 29 3.20 -7.39 -21.28
C GLY A 29 4.65 -7.55 -20.84
N SER A 30 5.22 -6.56 -20.14
CA SER A 30 6.61 -6.59 -19.68
C SER A 30 6.72 -7.06 -18.22
N PRO A 31 7.61 -8.02 -17.91
CA PRO A 31 7.84 -8.44 -16.54
C PRO A 31 8.48 -7.34 -15.67
N ARG A 32 9.03 -6.30 -16.30
CA ARG A 32 9.64 -5.15 -15.62
C ARG A 32 8.63 -4.04 -15.28
N PHE A 33 7.45 -4.06 -15.87
CA PHE A 33 6.39 -3.10 -15.56
C PHE A 33 5.46 -3.71 -14.52
N LYS A 34 5.50 -3.17 -13.31
CA LYS A 34 4.74 -3.65 -12.15
C LYS A 34 4.10 -2.48 -11.40
N LEU A 35 3.23 -2.84 -10.47
CA LEU A 35 2.53 -1.89 -9.62
C LEU A 35 3.30 -1.65 -8.32
N LEU A 36 3.25 -0.43 -7.85
CA LEU A 36 3.40 -0.09 -6.44
C LEU A 36 1.99 -0.06 -5.84
N TYR A 37 1.76 -0.85 -4.81
CA TYR A 37 0.50 -0.91 -4.08
C TYR A 37 0.64 -0.09 -2.80
N ASP A 38 0.10 1.13 -2.81
CA ASP A 38 0.03 1.96 -1.61
C ASP A 38 -1.23 1.59 -0.82
N ILE A 39 -1.01 1.07 0.38
CA ILE A 39 -2.07 0.56 1.25
C ILE A 39 -3.02 1.69 1.68
N TYR A 40 -2.48 2.89 1.95
CA TYR A 40 -3.29 4.06 2.30
C TYR A 40 -4.24 4.44 1.15
N HIS A 41 -3.70 4.59 -0.06
CA HIS A 41 -4.52 4.97 -1.21
C HIS A 41 -5.58 3.94 -1.54
N MET A 42 -5.22 2.65 -1.53
CA MET A 42 -6.16 1.58 -1.89
C MET A 42 -7.19 1.32 -0.79
N GLN A 43 -6.89 1.59 0.49
CA GLN A 43 -7.90 1.57 1.53
C GLN A 43 -9.00 2.59 1.27
N ILE A 44 -8.65 3.81 0.90
CA ILE A 44 -9.62 4.88 0.56
C ILE A 44 -10.47 4.50 -0.64
N MET A 45 -9.87 3.90 -1.66
CA MET A 45 -10.56 3.62 -2.92
C MET A 45 -11.41 2.35 -2.88
N GLU A 46 -10.86 1.25 -2.44
CA GLU A 46 -11.48 -0.07 -2.60
C GLU A 46 -11.56 -0.91 -1.31
N GLY A 47 -10.72 -0.62 -0.30
CA GLY A 47 -10.66 -1.46 0.91
C GLY A 47 -10.24 -2.89 0.61
N ASP A 48 -10.69 -3.86 1.45
CA ASP A 48 -10.43 -5.31 1.28
C ASP A 48 -8.98 -5.65 0.90
N VAL A 49 -8.05 -4.90 1.53
CA VAL A 49 -6.62 -4.83 1.18
C VAL A 49 -5.96 -6.21 1.11
N ILE A 50 -6.21 -7.07 2.11
CA ILE A 50 -5.57 -8.40 2.20
C ILE A 50 -5.98 -9.30 1.03
N ARG A 51 -7.25 -9.30 0.64
CA ARG A 51 -7.74 -10.08 -0.50
C ARG A 51 -7.17 -9.57 -1.80
N THR A 52 -7.15 -8.26 -2.00
CA THR A 52 -6.60 -7.59 -3.18
C THR A 52 -5.10 -7.92 -3.35
N ILE A 53 -4.31 -7.84 -2.26
CA ILE A 53 -2.89 -8.21 -2.26
C ILE A 53 -2.72 -9.68 -2.72
N ARG A 54 -3.46 -10.61 -2.14
CA ARG A 54 -3.37 -12.04 -2.49
C ARG A 54 -3.76 -12.30 -3.94
N GLN A 55 -4.80 -11.64 -4.41
CA GLN A 55 -5.32 -11.80 -5.77
C GLN A 55 -4.35 -11.28 -6.84
N TYR A 56 -3.67 -10.15 -6.58
CA TYR A 56 -2.86 -9.47 -7.56
C TYR A 56 -1.35 -9.50 -7.27
N LYS A 57 -0.89 -10.37 -6.36
CA LYS A 57 0.50 -10.51 -5.92
C LYS A 57 1.53 -10.54 -7.07
N ASP A 58 1.20 -11.16 -8.20
CA ASP A 58 2.10 -11.32 -9.33
C ASP A 58 2.32 -10.02 -10.12
N TYR A 59 1.47 -9.01 -9.89
CA TYR A 59 1.57 -7.70 -10.53
C TYR A 59 2.19 -6.64 -9.63
N ILE A 60 2.29 -6.90 -8.31
CA ILE A 60 2.79 -5.94 -7.32
C ILE A 60 4.27 -6.18 -7.06
N ALA A 61 5.10 -5.12 -7.17
CA ALA A 61 6.55 -5.19 -6.94
C ALA A 61 7.03 -4.28 -5.81
N HIS A 62 6.16 -3.46 -5.26
CA HIS A 62 6.47 -2.59 -4.13
C HIS A 62 5.21 -2.26 -3.33
N TYR A 63 5.37 -2.01 -2.04
CA TYR A 63 4.28 -1.61 -1.16
C TYR A 63 4.64 -0.33 -0.40
N HIS A 64 3.66 0.55 -0.22
CA HIS A 64 3.74 1.67 0.71
C HIS A 64 2.75 1.56 1.86
N THR A 65 3.11 2.17 2.99
CA THR A 65 2.27 2.27 4.18
C THR A 65 1.86 3.72 4.45
N GLY A 66 0.71 3.90 5.06
CA GLY A 66 0.23 5.17 5.59
C GLY A 66 -1.02 4.94 6.42
N GLY A 67 -1.16 5.62 7.55
CA GLY A 67 -2.34 5.52 8.41
C GLY A 67 -3.58 6.11 7.75
N ASN A 68 -4.71 5.41 7.78
CA ASN A 68 -5.97 5.91 7.24
C ASN A 68 -7.00 6.04 8.37
N PRO A 69 -7.66 7.20 8.52
CA PRO A 69 -7.52 8.41 7.69
C PRO A 69 -6.28 9.25 8.01
N GLY A 70 -5.94 10.20 7.14
CA GLY A 70 -4.99 11.28 7.37
C GLY A 70 -3.56 11.05 6.89
N ARG A 71 -3.21 9.83 6.45
CA ARG A 71 -1.86 9.47 5.97
C ARG A 71 -0.75 9.66 7.03
N HIS A 72 -1.11 9.49 8.32
CA HIS A 72 -0.19 9.64 9.44
C HIS A 72 0.43 8.29 9.85
N GLU A 73 0.90 8.19 11.10
CA GLU A 73 1.46 6.97 11.68
C GLU A 73 0.53 5.76 11.50
N ILE A 74 1.12 4.56 11.51
CA ILE A 74 0.40 3.30 11.25
C ILE A 74 0.09 2.49 12.52
N ASP A 75 0.08 3.15 13.67
CA ASP A 75 -0.28 2.54 14.97
C ASP A 75 -1.81 2.40 15.16
N ASP A 76 -2.25 2.34 16.41
CA ASP A 76 -3.66 2.15 16.79
C ASP A 76 -4.53 3.42 16.67
N THR A 77 -3.97 4.53 16.19
CA THR A 77 -4.71 5.79 15.94
C THR A 77 -5.40 5.83 14.58
N GLN A 78 -5.33 4.74 13.81
CA GLN A 78 -5.87 4.62 12.45
C GLN A 78 -6.61 3.27 12.25
N GLU A 79 -7.26 3.06 11.12
CA GLU A 79 -8.23 1.96 10.92
C GLU A 79 -7.64 0.63 10.37
N LEU A 80 -6.40 0.64 9.84
CA LEU A 80 -5.78 -0.51 9.18
C LEU A 80 -5.05 -1.43 10.18
N ASN A 81 -5.26 -2.74 10.08
CA ASN A 81 -4.49 -3.72 10.84
C ASN A 81 -3.18 -4.07 10.11
N TYR A 82 -2.16 -3.21 10.25
CA TYR A 82 -0.88 -3.38 9.57
C TYR A 82 -0.18 -4.71 9.84
N PRO A 83 -0.12 -5.23 11.08
CA PRO A 83 0.47 -6.55 11.31
C PRO A 83 -0.21 -7.68 10.51
N ALA A 84 -1.53 -7.64 10.35
CA ALA A 84 -2.26 -8.63 9.55
C ALA A 84 -1.99 -8.47 8.04
N ILE A 85 -1.92 -7.23 7.56
CA ILE A 85 -1.63 -6.89 6.17
C ILE A 85 -0.20 -7.36 5.82
N VAL A 86 0.80 -7.04 6.66
CA VAL A 86 2.20 -7.41 6.39
C VAL A 86 2.39 -8.93 6.42
N ARG A 87 1.76 -9.64 7.36
CA ARG A 87 1.74 -11.12 7.32
C ARG A 87 1.14 -11.66 6.01
N ALA A 88 0.11 -11.01 5.48
CA ALA A 88 -0.46 -11.42 4.20
C ALA A 88 0.51 -11.17 3.04
N ILE A 89 1.23 -10.05 3.03
CA ILE A 89 2.28 -9.75 2.04
C ILE A 89 3.39 -10.82 2.11
N VAL A 90 3.92 -11.09 3.30
CA VAL A 90 4.96 -12.13 3.51
C VAL A 90 4.47 -13.50 3.02
N ALA A 91 3.23 -13.86 3.31
CA ALA A 91 2.64 -15.14 2.88
C ALA A 91 2.49 -15.28 1.35
N THR A 92 2.56 -14.19 0.58
CA THR A 92 2.61 -14.26 -0.90
C THR A 92 3.98 -14.71 -1.45
N GLY A 93 5.00 -14.77 -0.60
CA GLY A 93 6.38 -15.02 -1.00
C GLY A 93 7.14 -13.77 -1.44
N TYR A 94 6.58 -12.58 -1.20
CA TYR A 94 7.21 -11.30 -1.52
C TYR A 94 8.58 -11.14 -0.86
N LYS A 95 9.56 -10.65 -1.62
CA LYS A 95 10.97 -10.46 -1.19
C LYS A 95 11.48 -9.04 -1.39
N GLY A 96 10.61 -8.12 -1.80
CA GLY A 96 10.97 -6.72 -2.00
C GLY A 96 10.89 -5.90 -0.71
N PHE A 97 10.74 -4.60 -0.85
CA PHE A 97 10.70 -3.65 0.25
C PHE A 97 9.27 -3.16 0.52
N LEU A 98 9.01 -2.85 1.77
CA LEU A 98 7.82 -2.13 2.24
C LEU A 98 8.26 -0.73 2.65
N GLY A 99 7.90 0.29 1.85
CA GLY A 99 8.26 1.68 2.10
C GLY A 99 7.30 2.34 3.10
N GLN A 100 7.85 3.07 4.07
CA GLN A 100 7.06 3.91 4.97
C GLN A 100 6.82 5.26 4.29
N GLU A 101 5.56 5.58 3.98
CA GLU A 101 5.20 6.83 3.27
C GLU A 101 4.10 7.63 3.99
N PHE A 102 4.04 7.51 5.29
CA PHE A 102 3.15 8.33 6.10
C PHE A 102 3.76 9.71 6.42
N ILE A 103 2.90 10.67 6.74
CA ILE A 103 3.26 12.02 7.17
C ILE A 103 3.24 12.05 8.70
N PRO A 104 4.40 12.03 9.38
CA PRO A 104 4.43 11.96 10.84
C PRO A 104 3.86 13.23 11.48
N VAL A 105 3.03 13.03 12.52
CA VAL A 105 2.55 14.13 13.39
C VAL A 105 3.31 14.19 14.71
N ARG A 106 4.17 13.21 14.97
CA ARG A 106 5.10 13.13 16.11
C ARG A 106 6.54 13.29 15.61
N ASP A 107 7.53 13.03 16.48
CA ASP A 107 8.93 13.01 16.04
C ASP A 107 9.11 12.02 14.87
N PRO A 108 9.65 12.46 13.73
CA PRO A 108 9.74 11.62 12.55
C PRO A 108 10.58 10.35 12.74
N MET A 109 11.65 10.39 13.52
CA MET A 109 12.51 9.24 13.75
C MET A 109 11.86 8.22 14.68
N GLU A 110 11.15 8.69 15.70
CA GLU A 110 10.36 7.83 16.57
C GLU A 110 9.21 7.17 15.81
N SER A 111 8.51 7.92 14.96
CA SER A 111 7.42 7.42 14.11
C SER A 111 7.92 6.38 13.10
N LEU A 112 9.07 6.59 12.47
CA LEU A 112 9.68 5.60 11.57
C LEU A 112 10.09 4.33 12.32
N ALA A 113 10.72 4.47 13.49
CA ALA A 113 11.08 3.31 14.32
C ALA A 113 9.85 2.54 14.80
N GLN A 114 8.74 3.22 15.09
CA GLN A 114 7.47 2.59 15.43
C GLN A 114 6.89 1.84 14.23
N GLY A 115 6.83 2.48 13.06
CA GLY A 115 6.34 1.87 11.82
C GLY A 115 7.13 0.63 11.44
N PHE A 116 8.46 0.67 11.60
CA PHE A 116 9.31 -0.51 11.40
C PHE A 116 8.90 -1.66 12.33
N ARG A 117 8.77 -1.41 13.65
CA ARG A 117 8.38 -2.45 14.62
C ARG A 117 6.99 -3.04 14.34
N ILE A 118 6.04 -2.23 13.87
CA ILE A 118 4.69 -2.70 13.51
C ILE A 118 4.73 -3.64 12.30
N CYS A 119 5.65 -3.40 11.37
CA CYS A 119 5.79 -4.18 10.14
C CYS A 119 6.74 -5.39 10.29
N ASP A 120 7.48 -5.51 11.38
CA ASP A 120 8.39 -6.63 11.67
C ASP A 120 7.60 -7.80 12.27
N VAL A 121 7.03 -8.67 11.41
CA VAL A 121 6.06 -9.73 11.76
C VAL A 121 6.56 -11.14 11.47
#